data_23a4e5dd154baad8ef3114726a41e6cb
#
_entry.id   23a4e5dd154baad8ef3114726a41e6cb
#
_cell.length_a   1.000
_cell.length_b   1.000
_cell.length_c   1.000
_cell.angle_alpha   90.00
_cell.angle_beta   90.00
_cell.angle_gamma   90.00
#
_symmetry.space_group_name_H-M   'P 1'
#
loop_
_entity.id
_entity.type
_entity.pdbx_description
1 polymer ?
#
loop_
_entity_poly.entity_id
_entity_poly.type
_entity_poly.pdbx_seq_one_letter_code
_entity_poly.pdbx_strand_id
1 'polypeptide(L)'
;MRADAAAPGHRVLGAYGHSWVFGTGARRHSEGFAELAARELGFRLHNHAASGSLSTQTARLVIAQPPVPADVFVLMTGFNDARLHGPAPDGRRQYEDSLEIVFHALHKADPQAVTLAIEQPGIEDYSGHAPYDRATDAIVDEYNAILRNAVARFPRARTVVVDGWDASTMLAQDNVHPNDRGHAAVARSLVGAVRDTAGPGKDDVR
;
A
#
# COMPACT_ATOMS: atom_id res chain seq x y z
N MET A 1 3.10 20.62 41.89
CA MET A 1 3.53 20.46 40.50
C MET A 1 2.59 19.45 39.83
N ARG A 2 1.68 19.91 38.97
CA ARG A 2 0.83 19.04 38.16
C ARG A 2 1.69 18.59 36.96
N ALA A 3 1.83 17.31 36.78
CA ALA A 3 2.44 16.75 35.55
C ALA A 3 1.55 17.17 34.39
N ASP A 4 2.11 17.91 33.45
CA ASP A 4 1.49 18.18 32.15
C ASP A 4 1.20 16.85 31.48
N ALA A 5 -0.08 16.54 31.31
CA ALA A 5 -0.51 15.44 30.45
C ALA A 5 -0.01 15.77 29.04
N ALA A 6 0.91 14.97 28.53
CA ALA A 6 1.34 15.06 27.14
C ALA A 6 0.10 15.07 26.24
N ALA A 7 0.03 16.04 25.33
CA ALA A 7 -1.02 16.09 24.33
C ALA A 7 -1.08 14.73 23.62
N PRO A 8 -2.26 14.15 23.32
CA PRO A 8 -2.36 12.87 22.64
C PRO A 8 -1.60 12.97 21.33
N GLY A 9 -0.53 12.18 21.19
CA GLY A 9 0.30 12.12 19.98
C GLY A 9 -0.60 11.74 18.81
N HIS A 10 -0.49 12.47 17.69
CA HIS A 10 -1.21 12.11 16.47
C HIS A 10 -0.84 10.68 16.06
N ARG A 11 -1.84 9.86 15.77
CA ARG A 11 -1.61 8.52 15.20
C ARG A 11 -0.85 8.66 13.87
N VAL A 12 -0.01 7.67 13.58
CA VAL A 12 0.90 7.69 12.43
C VAL A 12 0.52 6.61 11.42
N LEU A 13 0.47 6.99 10.16
CA LEU A 13 0.35 6.12 9.00
C LEU A 13 1.70 6.08 8.26
N GLY A 14 2.40 4.94 8.28
CA GLY A 14 3.61 4.73 7.50
C GLY A 14 3.26 4.07 6.16
N ALA A 15 3.57 4.69 5.02
CA ALA A 15 3.20 4.20 3.70
C ALA A 15 4.44 3.83 2.86
N TYR A 16 4.44 2.64 2.25
CA TYR A 16 5.55 2.08 1.47
C TYR A 16 5.03 1.50 0.15
N GLY A 17 5.82 1.63 -0.91
CA GLY A 17 5.50 1.02 -2.19
C GLY A 17 5.85 1.89 -3.40
N HIS A 18 5.10 1.71 -4.48
CA HIS A 18 5.36 2.32 -5.77
C HIS A 18 4.58 3.63 -6.01
N SER A 19 4.51 4.03 -7.28
CA SER A 19 3.92 5.30 -7.74
C SER A 19 2.49 5.57 -7.27
N TRP A 20 1.64 4.55 -7.10
CA TRP A 20 0.27 4.75 -6.60
C TRP A 20 0.27 5.22 -5.14
N VAL A 21 1.14 4.65 -4.30
CA VAL A 21 1.33 5.11 -2.91
C VAL A 21 1.93 6.49 -2.86
N PHE A 22 2.87 6.77 -3.79
CA PHE A 22 3.48 8.09 -3.93
C PHE A 22 2.46 9.17 -4.32
N GLY A 23 1.34 8.81 -4.96
CA GLY A 23 0.30 9.73 -5.39
C GLY A 23 0.41 10.15 -6.86
N THR A 24 1.17 9.39 -7.69
CA THR A 24 1.28 9.65 -9.13
C THR A 24 -0.08 9.46 -9.80
N GLY A 25 -0.44 10.39 -10.69
CA GLY A 25 -1.72 10.42 -11.41
C GLY A 25 -2.78 11.32 -10.78
N ALA A 26 -2.66 11.64 -9.48
CA ALA A 26 -3.50 12.66 -8.85
C ALA A 26 -3.14 14.06 -9.36
N ARG A 27 -4.14 14.94 -9.51
CA ARG A 27 -3.91 16.34 -9.92
C ARG A 27 -3.03 17.12 -8.95
N ARG A 28 -3.07 16.76 -7.67
CA ARG A 28 -2.23 17.30 -6.60
C ARG A 28 -1.71 16.16 -5.75
N HIS A 29 -0.50 16.25 -5.29
CA HIS A 29 0.09 15.24 -4.41
C HIS A 29 -0.77 14.98 -3.15
N SER A 30 -1.41 16.02 -2.59
CA SER A 30 -2.33 15.91 -1.45
C SER A 30 -3.65 15.17 -1.76
N GLU A 31 -3.88 14.81 -3.01
CA GLU A 31 -5.03 14.02 -3.49
C GLU A 31 -4.65 12.55 -3.78
N GLY A 32 -3.40 12.16 -3.55
CA GLY A 32 -2.97 10.76 -3.53
C GLY A 32 -3.69 9.98 -2.42
N PHE A 33 -3.93 8.69 -2.63
CA PHE A 33 -4.77 7.90 -1.71
C PHE A 33 -4.22 7.84 -0.28
N ALA A 34 -2.90 7.78 -0.11
CA ALA A 34 -2.28 7.75 1.21
C ALA A 34 -2.53 9.05 1.99
N GLU A 35 -2.43 10.20 1.31
CA GLU A 35 -2.76 11.52 1.87
C GLU A 35 -4.25 11.67 2.19
N LEU A 36 -5.13 11.20 1.27
CA LEU A 36 -6.58 11.20 1.48
C LEU A 36 -6.95 10.37 2.71
N ALA A 37 -6.43 9.14 2.81
CA ALA A 37 -6.73 8.25 3.92
C ALA A 37 -6.19 8.80 5.24
N ALA A 38 -4.95 9.28 5.28
CA ALA A 38 -4.36 9.86 6.49
C ALA A 38 -5.18 11.06 6.98
N ARG A 39 -5.60 11.95 6.08
CA ARG A 39 -6.43 13.11 6.41
C ARG A 39 -7.80 12.69 6.96
N GLU A 40 -8.48 11.71 6.33
CA GLU A 40 -9.78 11.24 6.78
C GLU A 40 -9.72 10.53 8.13
N LEU A 41 -8.62 9.83 8.41
CA LEU A 41 -8.38 9.15 9.69
C LEU A 41 -7.83 10.08 10.79
N GLY A 42 -7.42 11.29 10.46
CA GLY A 42 -6.73 12.18 11.38
C GLY A 42 -5.32 11.72 11.76
N PHE A 43 -4.64 10.99 10.87
CA PHE A 43 -3.29 10.46 11.08
C PHE A 43 -2.26 11.38 10.45
N ARG A 44 -1.07 11.42 11.02
CA ARG A 44 0.11 11.98 10.37
C ARG A 44 0.69 10.95 9.39
N LEU A 45 0.83 11.32 8.12
CA LEU A 45 1.42 10.46 7.11
C LEU A 45 2.94 10.56 7.08
N HIS A 46 3.59 9.40 7.05
CA HIS A 46 4.99 9.24 6.64
C HIS A 46 5.02 8.41 5.36
N ASN A 47 5.09 9.08 4.22
CA ASN A 47 5.09 8.43 2.92
C ASN A 47 6.54 8.20 2.44
N HIS A 48 6.94 6.93 2.38
CA HIS A 48 8.26 6.46 1.94
C HIS A 48 8.21 5.81 0.56
N ALA A 49 7.08 5.93 -0.15
CA ALA A 49 6.93 5.37 -1.48
C ALA A 49 7.76 6.14 -2.53
N ALA A 50 8.16 5.44 -3.57
CA ALA A 50 8.86 6.04 -4.69
C ALA A 50 8.23 5.64 -6.03
N SER A 51 8.03 6.61 -6.93
CA SER A 51 7.49 6.35 -8.27
C SER A 51 8.41 5.40 -9.04
N GLY A 52 7.82 4.40 -9.72
CA GLY A 52 8.56 3.41 -10.51
C GLY A 52 9.24 2.31 -9.68
N SER A 53 9.14 2.31 -8.35
CA SER A 53 9.86 1.33 -7.55
C SER A 53 9.33 -0.10 -7.73
N LEU A 54 10.27 -1.04 -7.74
CA LEU A 54 10.04 -2.47 -7.61
C LEU A 54 9.99 -2.86 -6.12
N SER A 55 9.47 -4.03 -5.82
CA SER A 55 9.46 -4.59 -4.46
C SER A 55 10.87 -4.70 -3.87
N THR A 56 11.87 -5.08 -4.70
CA THR A 56 13.28 -5.15 -4.29
C THR A 56 13.83 -3.80 -3.84
N GLN A 57 13.35 -2.69 -4.40
CA GLN A 57 13.75 -1.35 -3.99
C GLN A 57 13.09 -0.96 -2.67
N THR A 58 11.82 -1.33 -2.48
CA THR A 58 11.13 -1.17 -1.18
C THR A 58 11.83 -1.99 -0.09
N ALA A 59 12.23 -3.23 -0.37
CA ALA A 59 12.99 -4.06 0.57
C ALA A 59 14.34 -3.44 0.93
N ARG A 60 15.09 -2.93 -0.05
CA ARG A 60 16.35 -2.22 0.19
C ARG A 60 16.16 -0.95 1.01
N LEU A 61 15.08 -0.22 0.76
CA LEU A 61 14.76 0.99 1.51
C LEU A 61 14.58 0.68 3.00
N VAL A 62 13.77 -0.31 3.37
CA VAL A 62 13.51 -0.65 4.78
C VAL A 62 14.73 -1.24 5.49
N ILE A 63 15.70 -1.80 4.75
CA ILE A 63 17.00 -2.22 5.29
C ILE A 63 17.89 -1.00 5.55
N ALA A 64 18.01 -0.11 4.57
CA ALA A 64 18.90 1.06 4.64
C ALA A 64 18.37 2.14 5.61
N GLN A 65 17.05 2.27 5.68
CA GLN A 65 16.33 3.21 6.51
C GLN A 65 15.23 2.45 7.26
N PRO A 66 15.54 1.85 8.42
CA PRO A 66 14.55 1.09 9.18
C PRO A 66 13.28 1.91 9.44
N PRO A 67 12.10 1.29 9.27
CA PRO A 67 10.84 1.99 9.50
C PRO A 67 10.77 2.54 10.93
N VAL A 68 10.19 3.73 11.07
CA VAL A 68 9.86 4.28 12.38
C VAL A 68 8.53 3.69 12.87
N PRO A 69 8.30 3.58 14.19
CA PRO A 69 7.02 3.11 14.74
C PRO A 69 5.84 3.90 14.17
N ALA A 70 4.75 3.18 13.86
CA ALA A 70 3.51 3.74 13.35
C ALA A 70 2.32 2.92 13.85
N ASP A 71 1.13 3.51 13.96
CA ASP A 71 -0.09 2.79 14.35
C ASP A 71 -0.57 1.85 13.24
N VAL A 72 -0.38 2.28 11.99
CA VAL A 72 -0.73 1.52 10.79
C VAL A 72 0.37 1.66 9.75
N PHE A 73 0.77 0.53 9.17
CA PHE A 73 1.58 0.52 7.95
C PHE A 73 0.72 0.18 6.74
N VAL A 74 0.97 0.84 5.63
CA VAL A 74 0.38 0.57 4.33
C VAL A 74 1.46 0.14 3.37
N LEU A 75 1.25 -0.98 2.70
CA LEU A 75 2.13 -1.51 1.66
C LEU A 75 1.33 -1.72 0.37
N MET A 76 1.80 -1.16 -0.74
CA MET A 76 1.30 -1.48 -2.08
C MET A 76 2.49 -1.58 -3.02
N THR A 77 2.90 -2.80 -3.34
CA THR A 77 4.08 -3.10 -4.15
C THR A 77 3.85 -4.37 -5.00
N GLY A 78 4.68 -4.60 -6.01
CA GLY A 78 4.58 -5.77 -6.89
C GLY A 78 4.00 -5.46 -8.27
N PHE A 79 3.33 -4.33 -8.48
CA PHE A 79 2.78 -3.97 -9.78
C PHE A 79 3.87 -3.79 -10.85
N ASN A 80 4.93 -3.05 -10.52
CA ASN A 80 6.06 -2.88 -11.43
C ASN A 80 6.84 -4.18 -11.62
N ASP A 81 6.90 -5.04 -10.59
CA ASP A 81 7.50 -6.37 -10.68
C ASP A 81 6.72 -7.24 -11.69
N ALA A 82 5.38 -7.29 -11.57
CA ALA A 82 4.52 -8.01 -12.49
C ALA A 82 4.69 -7.51 -13.94
N ARG A 83 4.72 -6.19 -14.12
CA ARG A 83 4.85 -5.55 -15.44
C ARG A 83 6.24 -5.73 -16.05
N LEU A 84 7.31 -5.75 -15.24
CA LEU A 84 8.67 -5.92 -15.72
C LEU A 84 9.03 -7.38 -15.96
N HIS A 85 8.63 -8.27 -15.06
CA HIS A 85 9.06 -9.67 -15.08
C HIS A 85 8.02 -10.61 -15.70
N GLY A 86 6.74 -10.21 -15.74
CA GLY A 86 5.66 -11.04 -16.25
C GLY A 86 5.58 -12.39 -15.53
N PRO A 87 5.41 -13.49 -16.26
CA PRO A 87 5.30 -14.83 -15.67
C PRO A 87 6.64 -15.46 -15.27
N ALA A 88 7.76 -14.73 -15.34
CA ALA A 88 9.08 -15.29 -15.07
C ALA A 88 9.21 -15.76 -13.60
N PRO A 89 9.62 -17.03 -13.35
CA PRO A 89 9.71 -17.56 -11.98
C PRO A 89 10.68 -16.79 -11.09
N ASP A 90 11.75 -16.24 -11.65
CA ASP A 90 12.73 -15.46 -10.88
C ASP A 90 12.14 -14.15 -10.38
N GLY A 91 11.33 -13.47 -11.20
CA GLY A 91 10.64 -12.25 -10.79
C GLY A 91 9.68 -12.50 -9.63
N ARG A 92 8.94 -13.60 -9.67
CA ARG A 92 8.03 -13.99 -8.59
C ARG A 92 8.78 -14.31 -7.30
N ARG A 93 9.90 -15.05 -7.38
CA ARG A 93 10.74 -15.31 -6.20
C ARG A 93 11.31 -14.03 -5.61
N GLN A 94 11.84 -13.12 -6.45
CA GLN A 94 12.34 -11.83 -5.98
C GLN A 94 11.26 -11.00 -5.28
N TYR A 95 10.02 -11.07 -5.80
CA TYR A 95 8.88 -10.41 -5.18
C TYR A 95 8.56 -11.02 -3.80
N GLU A 96 8.47 -12.35 -3.71
CA GLU A 96 8.21 -13.06 -2.45
C GLU A 96 9.28 -12.77 -1.40
N ASP A 97 10.57 -12.86 -1.75
CA ASP A 97 11.69 -12.55 -0.87
C ASP A 97 11.64 -11.08 -0.40
N SER A 98 11.28 -10.17 -1.28
CA SER A 98 11.14 -8.75 -0.95
C SER A 98 10.01 -8.49 0.02
N LEU A 99 8.86 -9.15 -0.14
CA LEU A 99 7.74 -9.07 0.79
C LEU A 99 8.13 -9.54 2.19
N GLU A 100 8.84 -10.68 2.28
CA GLU A 100 9.35 -11.21 3.56
C GLU A 100 10.19 -10.17 4.30
N ILE A 101 11.16 -9.56 3.60
CA ILE A 101 12.02 -8.52 4.16
C ILE A 101 11.19 -7.31 4.65
N VAL A 102 10.25 -6.84 3.82
CA VAL A 102 9.44 -5.66 4.16
C VAL A 102 8.55 -5.93 5.36
N PHE A 103 7.79 -7.05 5.37
CA PHE A 103 6.90 -7.38 6.48
C PHE A 103 7.66 -7.57 7.79
N HIS A 104 8.84 -8.23 7.77
CA HIS A 104 9.68 -8.35 8.94
C HIS A 104 10.17 -6.99 9.45
N ALA A 105 10.58 -6.09 8.57
CA ALA A 105 11.02 -4.76 8.95
C ALA A 105 9.90 -3.93 9.59
N LEU A 106 8.69 -3.96 9.01
CA LEU A 106 7.52 -3.25 9.53
C LEU A 106 7.10 -3.81 10.89
N HIS A 107 7.00 -5.14 11.01
CA HIS A 107 6.67 -5.80 12.28
C HIS A 107 7.73 -5.53 13.37
N LYS A 108 9.02 -5.49 13.02
CA LYS A 108 10.09 -5.16 13.95
C LYS A 108 10.03 -3.72 14.42
N ALA A 109 9.63 -2.79 13.56
CA ALA A 109 9.49 -1.38 13.90
C ALA A 109 8.40 -1.13 14.93
N ASP A 110 7.25 -1.78 14.76
CA ASP A 110 6.16 -1.79 15.72
C ASP A 110 5.36 -3.11 15.66
N PRO A 111 5.58 -4.04 16.61
CA PRO A 111 4.86 -5.32 16.65
C PRO A 111 3.35 -5.17 16.92
N GLN A 112 2.89 -4.03 17.39
CA GLN A 112 1.46 -3.74 17.65
C GLN A 112 0.77 -3.08 16.47
N ALA A 113 1.51 -2.51 15.54
CA ALA A 113 0.96 -1.91 14.33
C ALA A 113 0.24 -2.94 13.46
N VAL A 114 -0.81 -2.50 12.78
CA VAL A 114 -1.43 -3.28 11.71
C VAL A 114 -0.76 -2.94 10.40
N THR A 115 -0.38 -3.94 9.61
CA THR A 115 0.09 -3.75 8.24
C THR A 115 -1.02 -4.08 7.27
N LEU A 116 -1.46 -3.10 6.48
CA LEU A 116 -2.46 -3.21 5.44
C LEU A 116 -1.77 -3.29 4.08
N ALA A 117 -1.81 -4.46 3.47
CA ALA A 117 -1.21 -4.73 2.16
C ALA A 117 -2.30 -4.64 1.08
N ILE A 118 -2.21 -3.63 0.23
CA ILE A 118 -3.22 -3.38 -0.80
C ILE A 118 -2.92 -4.24 -2.02
N GLU A 119 -3.89 -5.04 -2.45
CA GLU A 119 -3.85 -5.79 -3.70
C GLU A 119 -3.91 -4.82 -4.88
N GLN A 120 -3.09 -5.09 -5.88
CA GLN A 120 -3.05 -4.27 -7.08
C GLN A 120 -4.27 -4.55 -7.95
N PRO A 121 -5.13 -3.57 -8.23
CA PRO A 121 -6.17 -3.72 -9.23
C PRO A 121 -5.60 -3.77 -10.67
N GLY A 122 -6.32 -4.38 -11.58
CA GLY A 122 -5.97 -4.39 -13.00
C GLY A 122 -6.02 -3.02 -13.66
N ILE A 123 -5.37 -2.91 -14.81
CA ILE A 123 -5.45 -1.75 -15.72
C ILE A 123 -5.99 -2.20 -17.08
N GLU A 124 -6.40 -1.25 -17.95
CA GLU A 124 -7.00 -1.61 -19.24
C GLU A 124 -5.99 -2.18 -20.24
N ASP A 125 -4.76 -1.64 -20.25
CA ASP A 125 -3.74 -2.04 -21.23
C ASP A 125 -2.34 -2.04 -20.59
N TYR A 126 -1.69 -3.19 -20.62
CA TYR A 126 -0.34 -3.39 -20.13
C TYR A 126 0.73 -3.15 -21.20
N SER A 127 0.37 -3.10 -22.49
CA SER A 127 1.32 -3.12 -23.61
C SER A 127 2.05 -1.79 -23.85
N GLY A 128 1.53 -0.69 -23.31
CA GLY A 128 1.92 0.68 -23.69
C GLY A 128 3.24 1.18 -23.09
N HIS A 129 3.92 0.45 -22.20
CA HIS A 129 5.00 1.01 -21.36
C HIS A 129 6.25 0.11 -21.28
N ALA A 130 6.81 -0.28 -22.41
CA ALA A 130 8.05 -1.09 -22.42
C ALA A 130 9.17 -0.41 -21.58
N PRO A 131 9.93 -1.16 -20.79
CA PRO A 131 9.94 -2.62 -20.62
C PRO A 131 8.90 -3.16 -19.60
N TYR A 132 7.98 -2.32 -19.11
CA TYR A 132 6.94 -2.66 -18.14
C TYR A 132 5.64 -3.06 -18.84
N ASP A 133 5.71 -3.97 -19.81
CA ASP A 133 4.64 -4.37 -20.72
C ASP A 133 4.35 -5.90 -20.70
N ARG A 134 4.89 -6.62 -19.68
CA ARG A 134 4.81 -8.09 -19.62
C ARG A 134 3.68 -8.61 -18.75
N ALA A 135 2.91 -7.75 -18.10
CA ALA A 135 1.79 -8.16 -17.28
C ALA A 135 0.52 -8.41 -18.11
N THR A 136 -0.40 -9.10 -17.48
CA THR A 136 -1.82 -9.24 -17.81
C THR A 136 -2.56 -9.26 -16.49
N ASP A 137 -3.89 -9.16 -16.49
CA ASP A 137 -4.69 -9.32 -15.26
C ASP A 137 -4.37 -10.63 -14.55
N ALA A 138 -4.25 -11.73 -15.29
CA ALA A 138 -3.89 -13.03 -14.71
C ALA A 138 -2.52 -13.02 -14.02
N ILE A 139 -1.53 -12.31 -14.57
CA ILE A 139 -0.22 -12.17 -13.95
C ILE A 139 -0.29 -11.28 -12.71
N VAL A 140 -1.06 -10.19 -12.75
CA VAL A 140 -1.29 -9.33 -11.56
C VAL A 140 -1.97 -10.13 -10.45
N ASP A 141 -2.95 -10.98 -10.78
CA ASP A 141 -3.63 -11.86 -9.82
C ASP A 141 -2.68 -12.88 -9.19
N GLU A 142 -1.70 -13.39 -9.95
CA GLU A 142 -0.66 -14.26 -9.40
C GLU A 142 0.25 -13.51 -8.40
N TYR A 143 0.64 -12.26 -8.69
CA TYR A 143 1.40 -11.44 -7.76
C TYR A 143 0.57 -11.07 -6.52
N ASN A 144 -0.72 -10.79 -6.68
CA ASN A 144 -1.64 -10.62 -5.56
C ASN A 144 -1.77 -11.89 -4.71
N ALA A 145 -1.75 -13.08 -5.34
CA ALA A 145 -1.76 -14.35 -4.60
C ALA A 145 -0.47 -14.54 -3.77
N ILE A 146 0.69 -14.16 -4.30
CA ILE A 146 1.96 -14.15 -3.54
C ILE A 146 1.85 -13.17 -2.36
N LEU A 147 1.28 -11.98 -2.56
CA LEU A 147 1.04 -11.01 -1.49
C LEU A 147 0.15 -11.59 -0.38
N ARG A 148 -0.99 -12.20 -0.73
CA ARG A 148 -1.88 -12.86 0.23
C ARG A 148 -1.17 -13.94 1.04
N ASN A 149 -0.37 -14.77 0.38
CA ASN A 149 0.42 -15.81 1.03
C ASN A 149 1.47 -15.23 2.00
N ALA A 150 2.11 -14.14 1.63
CA ALA A 150 3.04 -13.43 2.51
C ALA A 150 2.31 -12.84 3.74
N VAL A 151 1.20 -12.14 3.52
CA VAL A 151 0.35 -11.56 4.59
C VAL A 151 -0.09 -12.63 5.61
N ALA A 152 -0.47 -13.84 5.16
CA ALA A 152 -0.93 -14.91 6.04
C ALA A 152 0.11 -15.37 7.06
N ARG A 153 1.40 -15.07 6.85
CA ARG A 153 2.50 -15.40 7.78
C ARG A 153 2.68 -14.39 8.91
N PHE A 154 1.99 -13.23 8.84
CA PHE A 154 2.13 -12.15 9.82
C PHE A 154 0.79 -11.87 10.52
N PRO A 155 0.67 -12.13 11.84
CA PRO A 155 -0.63 -12.10 12.55
C PRO A 155 -1.35 -10.76 12.50
N ARG A 156 -0.60 -9.66 12.37
CA ARG A 156 -1.15 -8.31 12.32
C ARG A 156 -1.14 -7.71 10.90
N ALA A 157 -0.92 -8.52 9.88
CA ALA A 157 -1.06 -8.10 8.49
C ALA A 157 -2.44 -8.50 7.95
N ARG A 158 -2.99 -7.70 7.05
CA ARG A 158 -4.25 -7.93 6.33
C ARG A 158 -4.10 -7.47 4.89
N THR A 159 -4.75 -8.17 3.98
CA THR A 159 -4.93 -7.69 2.60
C THR A 159 -6.09 -6.71 2.52
N VAL A 160 -5.98 -5.76 1.61
CA VAL A 160 -7.04 -4.81 1.26
C VAL A 160 -7.30 -4.93 -0.23
N VAL A 161 -8.51 -5.28 -0.60
CA VAL A 161 -8.99 -5.23 -1.98
C VAL A 161 -9.60 -3.86 -2.24
N VAL A 162 -9.40 -3.30 -3.42
CA VAL A 162 -9.97 -2.01 -3.80
C VAL A 162 -11.40 -2.23 -4.33
N ASP A 163 -12.38 -1.94 -3.50
CA ASP A 163 -13.78 -2.12 -3.85
C ASP A 163 -14.25 -1.16 -4.94
N GLY A 164 -15.01 -1.68 -5.89
CA GLY A 164 -15.60 -0.90 -6.98
C GLY A 164 -14.56 -0.29 -7.92
N TRP A 165 -13.40 -0.90 -8.06
CA TRP A 165 -12.40 -0.47 -9.04
C TRP A 165 -12.93 -0.64 -10.46
N ASP A 166 -12.78 0.41 -11.25
CA ASP A 166 -13.15 0.46 -12.66
C ASP A 166 -12.02 1.17 -13.43
N ALA A 167 -11.16 0.39 -14.08
CA ALA A 167 -9.99 0.88 -14.79
C ALA A 167 -10.38 1.91 -15.89
N SER A 168 -11.52 1.72 -16.56
CA SER A 168 -11.97 2.59 -17.65
C SER A 168 -12.27 4.03 -17.22
N THR A 169 -12.53 4.26 -15.93
CA THR A 169 -12.89 5.58 -15.39
C THR A 169 -11.96 6.06 -14.28
N MET A 170 -11.10 5.18 -13.75
CA MET A 170 -10.28 5.46 -12.56
C MET A 170 -8.79 5.61 -12.87
N LEU A 171 -8.38 5.43 -14.14
CA LEU A 171 -7.01 5.67 -14.56
C LEU A 171 -6.82 7.09 -15.13
N ALA A 172 -5.61 7.62 -15.01
CA ALA A 172 -5.16 8.84 -15.64
C ALA A 172 -4.90 8.62 -17.15
N GLN A 173 -4.52 9.67 -17.86
CA GLN A 173 -4.29 9.59 -19.31
C GLN A 173 -3.17 8.63 -19.74
N ASP A 174 -2.30 8.26 -18.81
CA ASP A 174 -1.24 7.29 -19.07
C ASP A 174 -1.71 5.82 -18.97
N ASN A 175 -2.97 5.58 -18.63
CA ASN A 175 -3.60 4.27 -18.47
C ASN A 175 -2.90 3.34 -17.44
N VAL A 176 -2.06 3.88 -16.58
CA VAL A 176 -1.29 3.13 -15.56
C VAL A 176 -1.56 3.63 -14.15
N HIS A 177 -1.61 4.94 -13.97
CA HIS A 177 -1.76 5.54 -12.65
C HIS A 177 -3.22 5.89 -12.37
N PRO A 178 -3.67 5.79 -11.10
CA PRO A 178 -5.02 6.21 -10.76
C PRO A 178 -5.15 7.72 -10.93
N ASN A 179 -6.26 8.16 -11.50
CA ASN A 179 -6.68 9.56 -11.43
C ASN A 179 -7.28 9.89 -10.05
N ASP A 180 -7.77 11.12 -9.83
CA ASP A 180 -8.34 11.52 -8.54
C ASP A 180 -9.47 10.57 -8.07
N ARG A 181 -10.30 10.05 -9.00
CA ARG A 181 -11.36 9.09 -8.68
C ARG A 181 -10.80 7.75 -8.25
N GLY A 182 -9.76 7.27 -8.94
CA GLY A 182 -9.05 6.05 -8.58
C GLY A 182 -8.37 6.16 -7.22
N HIS A 183 -7.65 7.26 -6.98
CA HIS A 183 -7.07 7.52 -5.66
C HIS A 183 -8.13 7.57 -4.56
N ALA A 184 -9.27 8.20 -4.80
CA ALA A 184 -10.36 8.22 -3.83
C ALA A 184 -10.96 6.82 -3.58
N ALA A 185 -11.01 5.92 -4.58
CA ALA A 185 -11.47 4.55 -4.40
C ALA A 185 -10.49 3.75 -3.50
N VAL A 186 -9.19 3.82 -3.79
CA VAL A 186 -8.16 3.16 -2.96
C VAL A 186 -8.18 3.71 -1.52
N ALA A 187 -8.31 5.03 -1.36
CA ALA A 187 -8.39 5.66 -0.04
C ALA A 187 -9.59 5.16 0.78
N ARG A 188 -10.79 5.05 0.17
CA ARG A 188 -11.98 4.53 0.86
C ARG A 188 -11.79 3.10 1.35
N SER A 189 -11.25 2.21 0.49
CA SER A 189 -10.98 0.82 0.87
C SER A 189 -9.96 0.72 2.01
N LEU A 190 -8.91 1.55 1.97
CA LEU A 190 -7.91 1.64 3.03
C LEU A 190 -8.52 2.14 4.35
N VAL A 191 -9.30 3.22 4.30
CA VAL A 191 -9.98 3.78 5.50
C VAL A 191 -10.93 2.77 6.12
N GLY A 192 -11.73 2.07 5.31
CA GLY A 192 -12.59 0.98 5.76
C GLY A 192 -11.79 -0.09 6.50
N ALA A 193 -10.72 -0.59 5.88
CA ALA A 193 -9.86 -1.60 6.48
C ALA A 193 -9.22 -1.15 7.81
N VAL A 194 -8.79 0.13 7.93
CA VAL A 194 -8.27 0.67 9.19
C VAL A 194 -9.36 0.66 10.28
N ARG A 195 -10.58 1.10 9.94
CA ARG A 195 -11.71 1.12 10.90
C ARG A 195 -12.08 -0.28 11.38
N ASP A 196 -12.08 -1.25 10.50
CA ASP A 196 -12.37 -2.67 10.83
C ASP A 196 -11.33 -3.27 11.78
N THR A 197 -10.08 -2.80 11.73
CA THR A 197 -9.02 -3.26 12.65
C THR A 197 -9.12 -2.64 14.05
N ALA A 198 -9.83 -1.52 14.19
CA ALA A 198 -10.03 -0.86 15.48
C ALA A 198 -11.12 -1.53 16.37
N GLY A 199 -11.89 -2.46 15.79
CA GLY A 199 -13.04 -3.09 16.44
C GLY A 199 -14.23 -2.12 16.58
N PRO A 200 -15.45 -2.61 16.90
CA PRO A 200 -16.57 -1.73 17.22
C PRO A 200 -16.18 -0.87 18.42
N GLY A 201 -16.21 0.46 18.23
CA GLY A 201 -15.86 1.43 19.26
C GLY A 201 -16.65 1.18 20.54
N LYS A 202 -15.99 1.29 21.68
CA LYS A 202 -16.61 1.22 23.03
C LYS A 202 -17.60 2.35 23.31
N ASP A 203 -17.99 3.13 22.31
CA ASP A 203 -18.81 4.34 22.48
C ASP A 203 -20.32 4.14 22.24
N ASP A 204 -20.79 2.91 21.94
CA ASP A 204 -22.22 2.62 21.76
C ASP A 204 -22.87 1.93 22.99
N VAL A 205 -22.42 2.26 24.19
CA VAL A 205 -23.14 1.92 25.41
C VAL A 205 -23.51 3.19 26.17
N ARG A 206 -24.57 3.82 25.74
CA ARG A 206 -25.36 4.73 26.59
C ARG A 206 -26.83 4.38 26.53
#